data_bdc18087fbfec8c692d5101f2a715b55
#
_entry.id   bdc18087fbfec8c692d5101f2a715b55
#
_cell.length_a   1.000
_cell.length_b   1.000
_cell.length_c   1.000
_cell.angle_alpha   90.00
_cell.angle_beta   90.00
_cell.angle_gamma   90.00
#
_symmetry.space_group_name_H-M   'P 1'
#
loop_
_entity.id
_entity.type
_entity.pdbx_description
1 polymer ?
#
loop_
_entity_poly.entity_id
_entity_poly.type
_entity_poly.pdbx_seq_one_letter_code
_entity_poly.pdbx_strand_id
1 'polypeptide(L)'
;SLHDALPISIINPLDQGIKDAFINAKLLLGFDKGAANFIAETAKMPAPAEKAEASQDLPPLEQIKAAVKNGEKEQSASLMKTALDAGISSETIIKEGLTSAMTEIGDGYGAGKVYLPQVMMAAEAMQSAFSELKKLLPDIKSKQKGTLVIGTVQGDIHDLGKNIVAALMENSGYKVIDLGKDVSPDAFVKAAIEYKADLAGLCSLMTTTLPELESTVKKLKEAVPSVDILVGGAVVTQDYANEIGAPNYCKDGIAAVRIADQLIEKRNS
;
A
#
# COMPACT_ATOMS: atom_id res chain seq x y z
N SER A 1 -46.18 -2.99 -14.43
CA SER A 1 -45.38 -1.87 -13.98
C SER A 1 -43.91 -2.30 -13.86
N LEU A 2 -43.01 -1.52 -14.37
CA LEU A 2 -41.56 -1.79 -14.47
C LEU A 2 -40.82 -1.73 -13.12
N HIS A 3 -41.55 -1.67 -12.00
CA HIS A 3 -40.99 -1.48 -10.66
C HIS A 3 -40.71 -2.76 -9.86
N ASP A 4 -41.04 -3.93 -10.40
CA ASP A 4 -40.94 -5.19 -9.66
C ASP A 4 -39.81 -6.14 -10.10
N ALA A 5 -38.94 -5.69 -10.99
CA ALA A 5 -37.77 -6.48 -11.36
C ALA A 5 -36.65 -6.24 -10.32
N LEU A 6 -36.62 -7.04 -9.29
CA LEU A 6 -35.44 -7.14 -8.43
C LEU A 6 -34.24 -7.58 -9.29
N PRO A 7 -33.08 -6.93 -9.15
CA PRO A 7 -31.88 -7.34 -9.85
C PRO A 7 -31.56 -8.80 -9.49
N ILE A 8 -31.49 -9.67 -10.50
CA ILE A 8 -31.10 -11.07 -10.31
C ILE A 8 -29.59 -11.11 -10.43
N SER A 9 -28.91 -11.53 -9.36
CA SER A 9 -27.46 -11.75 -9.37
C SER A 9 -27.17 -13.22 -9.61
N ILE A 10 -26.32 -13.53 -10.57
CA ILE A 10 -25.78 -14.87 -10.77
C ILE A 10 -24.57 -15.02 -9.84
N ILE A 11 -24.73 -15.82 -8.79
CA ILE A 11 -23.70 -16.02 -7.77
C ILE A 11 -23.49 -17.52 -7.52
N ASN A 12 -22.29 -17.89 -7.06
CA ASN A 12 -22.06 -19.26 -6.58
C ASN A 12 -22.69 -19.42 -5.18
N PRO A 13 -23.78 -20.21 -5.02
CA PRO A 13 -24.45 -20.36 -3.74
C PRO A 13 -23.66 -21.19 -2.72
N LEU A 14 -22.56 -21.80 -3.14
CA LEU A 14 -21.67 -22.58 -2.26
C LEU A 14 -20.51 -21.74 -1.72
N ASP A 15 -20.28 -20.55 -2.27
CA ASP A 15 -19.25 -19.63 -1.79
C ASP A 15 -19.70 -18.98 -0.47
N GLN A 16 -18.94 -19.22 0.59
CA GLN A 16 -19.28 -18.73 1.92
C GLN A 16 -19.20 -17.21 2.00
N GLY A 17 -18.21 -16.59 1.38
CA GLY A 17 -18.05 -15.14 1.37
C GLY A 17 -19.20 -14.41 0.68
N ILE A 18 -19.74 -15.01 -0.40
CA ILE A 18 -20.95 -14.50 -1.08
C ILE A 18 -22.20 -14.65 -0.21
N LYS A 19 -22.34 -15.79 0.50
CA LYS A 19 -23.43 -15.98 1.46
C LYS A 19 -23.40 -14.96 2.57
N ASP A 20 -22.24 -14.73 3.16
CA ASP A 20 -22.04 -13.78 4.24
C ASP A 20 -22.36 -12.35 3.77
N ALA A 21 -21.87 -11.95 2.59
CA ALA A 21 -22.18 -10.66 1.99
C ALA A 21 -23.69 -10.48 1.76
N PHE A 22 -24.40 -11.53 1.31
CA PHE A 22 -25.82 -11.49 1.07
C PHE A 22 -26.64 -11.36 2.38
N ILE A 23 -26.25 -12.08 3.44
CA ILE A 23 -26.87 -12.01 4.75
C ILE A 23 -26.69 -10.62 5.37
N ASN A 24 -25.47 -10.07 5.31
CA ASN A 24 -25.15 -8.73 5.76
C ASN A 24 -25.95 -7.66 4.99
N ALA A 25 -26.05 -7.79 3.67
CA ALA A 25 -26.81 -6.85 2.83
C ALA A 25 -28.32 -6.88 3.19
N LYS A 26 -28.91 -8.06 3.43
CA LYS A 26 -30.31 -8.18 3.87
C LYS A 26 -30.55 -7.49 5.21
N LEU A 27 -29.62 -7.60 6.15
CA LEU A 27 -29.69 -6.92 7.44
C LEU A 27 -29.66 -5.40 7.25
N LEU A 28 -28.69 -4.89 6.54
CA LEU A 28 -28.48 -3.45 6.30
C LEU A 28 -29.65 -2.80 5.53
N LEU A 29 -30.24 -3.53 4.60
CA LEU A 29 -31.39 -3.07 3.81
C LEU A 29 -32.74 -3.26 4.51
N GLY A 30 -32.77 -3.79 5.75
CA GLY A 30 -33.98 -3.97 6.53
C GLY A 30 -34.87 -5.15 6.09
N PHE A 31 -34.38 -6.04 5.21
CA PHE A 31 -35.08 -7.23 4.77
C PHE A 31 -35.06 -8.38 5.81
N ASP A 32 -34.11 -8.33 6.76
CA ASP A 32 -34.00 -9.29 7.86
C ASP A 32 -34.57 -8.67 9.16
N LYS A 33 -35.88 -8.77 9.32
CA LYS A 33 -36.58 -8.20 10.47
C LYS A 33 -36.13 -8.84 11.78
N GLY A 34 -35.63 -7.97 12.68
CA GLY A 34 -35.11 -8.40 13.98
C GLY A 34 -33.78 -9.13 13.91
N ALA A 35 -33.09 -9.05 12.77
CA ALA A 35 -31.79 -9.70 12.55
C ALA A 35 -31.80 -11.23 12.75
N ALA A 36 -32.94 -11.87 12.62
CA ALA A 36 -33.10 -13.28 12.98
C ALA A 36 -32.25 -14.23 12.15
N ASN A 37 -32.20 -14.02 10.83
CA ASN A 37 -31.35 -14.83 9.94
C ASN A 37 -29.88 -14.54 10.14
N PHE A 38 -29.50 -13.26 10.32
CA PHE A 38 -28.15 -12.84 10.61
C PHE A 38 -27.64 -13.50 11.91
N ILE A 39 -28.41 -13.45 13.01
CA ILE A 39 -28.04 -14.07 14.29
C ILE A 39 -27.90 -15.58 14.13
N ALA A 40 -28.85 -16.25 13.45
CA ALA A 40 -28.84 -17.70 13.27
C ALA A 40 -27.62 -18.19 12.44
N GLU A 41 -27.17 -17.42 11.44
CA GLU A 41 -26.04 -17.79 10.61
C GLU A 41 -24.72 -17.41 11.28
N THR A 42 -24.62 -16.24 11.93
CA THR A 42 -23.43 -15.84 12.66
C THR A 42 -23.16 -16.68 13.90
N ALA A 43 -24.22 -17.24 14.53
CA ALA A 43 -24.05 -18.19 15.63
C ALA A 43 -23.40 -19.53 15.20
N LYS A 44 -23.39 -19.83 13.89
CA LYS A 44 -22.72 -21.01 13.31
C LYS A 44 -21.27 -20.70 12.92
N MET A 45 -20.91 -19.41 12.81
CA MET A 45 -19.55 -19.01 12.54
C MET A 45 -18.72 -19.27 13.81
N PRO A 46 -17.48 -19.79 13.69
CA PRO A 46 -16.58 -19.76 14.82
C PRO A 46 -16.52 -18.30 15.30
N ALA A 47 -16.63 -18.09 16.61
CA ALA A 47 -16.47 -16.75 17.18
C ALA A 47 -15.29 -16.09 16.53
N PRO A 48 -15.34 -14.78 16.18
CA PRO A 48 -14.17 -14.06 15.73
C PRO A 48 -13.07 -14.44 16.71
N ALA A 49 -11.96 -14.98 16.22
CA ALA A 49 -10.84 -15.35 17.09
C ALA A 49 -10.68 -14.18 18.04
N GLU A 50 -10.89 -14.43 19.33
CA GLU A 50 -10.74 -13.43 20.38
C GLU A 50 -9.51 -12.66 20.03
N LYS A 51 -9.59 -11.31 19.98
CA LYS A 51 -8.43 -10.46 19.81
C LYS A 51 -7.38 -11.05 20.71
N ALA A 52 -6.37 -11.63 20.14
CA ALA A 52 -5.42 -12.44 20.87
C ALA A 52 -4.85 -11.60 22.02
N GLU A 53 -5.34 -11.83 23.23
CA GLU A 53 -4.66 -11.42 24.47
C GLU A 53 -3.29 -12.13 24.60
N ALA A 54 -2.91 -12.91 23.59
CA ALA A 54 -1.71 -13.71 23.51
C ALA A 54 -0.42 -12.92 23.26
N SER A 55 -0.44 -11.59 23.20
CA SER A 55 0.78 -10.84 22.89
C SER A 55 1.66 -10.48 24.08
N GLN A 56 1.20 -10.63 25.33
CA GLN A 56 1.97 -10.21 26.51
C GLN A 56 3.13 -11.15 26.87
N ASP A 57 3.09 -12.41 26.46
CA ASP A 57 4.15 -13.41 26.73
C ASP A 57 5.18 -13.52 25.59
N LEU A 58 5.00 -12.80 24.48
CA LEU A 58 5.95 -12.81 23.36
C LEU A 58 7.16 -11.90 23.65
N PRO A 59 8.35 -12.20 23.08
CA PRO A 59 9.46 -11.26 23.08
C PRO A 59 9.06 -9.89 22.49
N PRO A 60 9.63 -8.77 22.96
CA PRO A 60 9.21 -7.42 22.55
C PRO A 60 9.19 -7.22 21.02
N LEU A 61 10.14 -7.78 20.28
CA LEU A 61 10.16 -7.68 18.81
C LEU A 61 8.98 -8.39 18.14
N GLU A 62 8.59 -9.54 18.66
CA GLU A 62 7.44 -10.30 18.15
C GLU A 62 6.12 -9.60 18.51
N GLN A 63 6.04 -8.95 19.66
CA GLN A 63 4.90 -8.08 20.02
C GLN A 63 4.77 -6.93 19.03
N ILE A 64 5.88 -6.27 18.68
CA ILE A 64 5.92 -5.19 17.68
C ILE A 64 5.45 -5.70 16.32
N LYS A 65 5.96 -6.84 15.85
CA LYS A 65 5.54 -7.45 14.59
C LYS A 65 4.04 -7.74 14.58
N ALA A 66 3.52 -8.33 15.64
CA ALA A 66 2.10 -8.65 15.76
C ALA A 66 1.25 -7.37 15.72
N ALA A 67 1.59 -6.35 16.51
CA ALA A 67 0.87 -5.10 16.55
C ALA A 67 0.86 -4.38 15.18
N VAL A 68 1.98 -4.36 14.48
CA VAL A 68 2.06 -3.79 13.13
C VAL A 68 1.22 -4.59 12.14
N LYS A 69 1.34 -5.92 12.13
CA LYS A 69 0.56 -6.80 11.23
C LYS A 69 -0.94 -6.69 11.45
N ASN A 70 -1.38 -6.47 12.68
CA ASN A 70 -2.78 -6.27 13.04
C ASN A 70 -3.27 -4.83 12.79
N GLY A 71 -2.38 -3.88 12.46
CA GLY A 71 -2.73 -2.48 12.27
C GLY A 71 -3.02 -1.71 13.56
N GLU A 72 -2.48 -2.16 14.69
CA GLU A 72 -2.72 -1.62 16.03
C GLU A 72 -1.80 -0.42 16.31
N LYS A 73 -2.19 0.77 15.85
CA LYS A 73 -1.39 2.01 15.88
C LYS A 73 -0.88 2.38 17.28
N GLU A 74 -1.79 2.46 18.25
CA GLU A 74 -1.47 2.88 19.62
C GLU A 74 -0.57 1.86 20.31
N GLN A 75 -0.85 0.57 20.10
CA GLN A 75 -0.07 -0.50 20.69
C GLN A 75 1.32 -0.56 20.07
N SER A 76 1.44 -0.49 18.74
CA SER A 76 2.73 -0.49 18.06
C SER A 76 3.61 0.69 18.50
N ALA A 77 3.03 1.88 18.71
CA ALA A 77 3.75 3.04 19.23
C ALA A 77 4.20 2.84 20.67
N SER A 78 3.34 2.33 21.57
CA SER A 78 3.67 2.12 22.97
C SER A 78 4.77 1.08 23.17
N LEU A 79 4.82 0.05 22.33
CA LEU A 79 5.85 -1.00 22.37
C LEU A 79 7.26 -0.49 22.04
N MET A 80 7.39 0.66 21.37
CA MET A 80 8.72 1.25 21.08
C MET A 80 9.48 1.55 22.38
N LYS A 81 8.80 2.17 23.36
CA LYS A 81 9.41 2.45 24.65
C LYS A 81 9.77 1.16 25.38
N THR A 82 8.85 0.20 25.43
CA THR A 82 9.08 -1.10 26.09
C THR A 82 10.30 -1.82 25.52
N ALA A 83 10.46 -1.83 24.19
CA ALA A 83 11.59 -2.46 23.54
C ALA A 83 12.92 -1.75 23.84
N LEU A 84 12.93 -0.41 23.85
CA LEU A 84 14.12 0.36 24.23
C LEU A 84 14.49 0.14 25.70
N ASP A 85 13.51 0.14 26.60
CA ASP A 85 13.73 -0.11 28.04
C ASP A 85 14.25 -1.53 28.29
N ALA A 86 13.90 -2.49 27.42
CA ALA A 86 14.47 -3.85 27.41
C ALA A 86 15.88 -3.93 26.80
N GLY A 87 16.49 -2.79 26.43
CA GLY A 87 17.85 -2.72 25.88
C GLY A 87 17.98 -3.11 24.42
N ILE A 88 16.87 -3.22 23.67
CA ILE A 88 16.90 -3.52 22.23
C ILE A 88 17.28 -2.24 21.47
N SER A 89 18.27 -2.35 20.56
CA SER A 89 18.70 -1.20 19.78
C SER A 89 17.61 -0.72 18.82
N SER A 90 17.56 0.58 18.56
CA SER A 90 16.62 1.15 17.57
C SER A 90 16.78 0.55 16.19
N GLU A 91 18.00 0.23 15.79
CA GLU A 91 18.27 -0.44 14.50
C GLU A 91 17.62 -1.83 14.43
N THR A 92 17.74 -2.61 15.50
CA THR A 92 17.09 -3.93 15.63
C THR A 92 15.57 -3.80 15.62
N ILE A 93 15.01 -2.83 16.35
CA ILE A 93 13.56 -2.57 16.35
C ILE A 93 13.06 -2.24 14.94
N ILE A 94 13.76 -1.37 14.21
CA ILE A 94 13.38 -0.98 12.86
C ILE A 94 13.49 -2.18 11.90
N LYS A 95 14.61 -2.88 11.92
CA LYS A 95 14.89 -3.95 10.96
C LYS A 95 14.07 -5.22 11.24
N GLU A 96 14.14 -5.72 12.47
CA GLU A 96 13.57 -7.02 12.83
C GLU A 96 12.13 -6.92 13.33
N GLY A 97 11.73 -5.78 13.89
CA GLY A 97 10.35 -5.51 14.29
C GLY A 97 9.52 -4.94 13.14
N LEU A 98 9.76 -3.70 12.78
CA LEU A 98 8.89 -2.94 11.87
C LEU A 98 9.01 -3.39 10.41
N THR A 99 10.23 -3.42 9.86
CA THR A 99 10.46 -3.76 8.45
C THR A 99 10.10 -5.23 8.17
N SER A 100 10.47 -6.14 9.07
CA SER A 100 10.12 -7.57 8.95
C SER A 100 8.60 -7.78 8.91
N ALA A 101 7.84 -7.08 9.77
CA ALA A 101 6.37 -7.15 9.77
C ALA A 101 5.78 -6.71 8.41
N MET A 102 6.27 -5.60 7.85
CA MET A 102 5.79 -5.12 6.55
C MET A 102 6.17 -6.04 5.40
N THR A 103 7.34 -6.69 5.47
CA THR A 103 7.74 -7.70 4.47
C THR A 103 6.77 -8.88 4.48
N GLU A 104 6.43 -9.42 5.66
CA GLU A 104 5.47 -10.53 5.80
C GLU A 104 4.07 -10.14 5.29
N ILE A 105 3.59 -8.93 5.59
CA ILE A 105 2.32 -8.39 5.07
C ILE A 105 2.37 -8.25 3.55
N GLY A 106 3.47 -7.73 2.99
CA GLY A 106 3.66 -7.59 1.55
C GLY A 106 3.69 -8.93 0.81
N ASP A 107 4.37 -9.93 1.38
CA ASP A 107 4.39 -11.29 0.83
C ASP A 107 3.01 -11.96 0.93
N GLY A 108 2.29 -11.75 2.04
CA GLY A 108 0.91 -12.20 2.21
C GLY A 108 -0.04 -11.58 1.18
N TYR A 109 0.12 -10.29 0.88
CA TYR A 109 -0.63 -9.59 -0.16
C TYR A 109 -0.31 -10.17 -1.55
N GLY A 110 0.98 -10.35 -1.86
CA GLY A 110 1.41 -10.96 -3.12
C GLY A 110 0.90 -12.38 -3.32
N ALA A 111 0.69 -13.13 -2.23
CA ALA A 111 0.11 -14.47 -2.21
C ALA A 111 -1.44 -14.50 -2.16
N GLY A 112 -2.11 -13.36 -2.14
CA GLY A 112 -3.58 -13.25 -2.05
C GLY A 112 -4.16 -13.61 -0.68
N LYS A 113 -3.33 -13.68 0.38
CA LYS A 113 -3.75 -14.02 1.75
C LYS A 113 -4.05 -12.78 2.60
N VAL A 114 -3.56 -11.63 2.20
CA VAL A 114 -3.74 -10.33 2.85
C VAL A 114 -4.37 -9.39 1.84
N TYR A 115 -5.32 -8.56 2.25
CA TYR A 115 -6.02 -7.60 1.40
C TYR A 115 -5.45 -6.19 1.57
N LEU A 116 -5.62 -5.35 0.55
CA LEU A 116 -5.10 -3.98 0.54
C LEU A 116 -5.44 -3.15 1.81
N PRO A 117 -6.66 -3.16 2.35
CA PRO A 117 -6.95 -2.46 3.60
C PRO A 117 -6.05 -2.89 4.78
N GLN A 118 -5.73 -4.17 4.89
CA GLN A 118 -4.84 -4.69 5.93
C GLN A 118 -3.40 -4.19 5.73
N VAL A 119 -2.92 -4.11 4.48
CA VAL A 119 -1.61 -3.52 4.16
C VAL A 119 -1.55 -2.05 4.58
N MET A 120 -2.62 -1.29 4.28
CA MET A 120 -2.69 0.13 4.67
C MET A 120 -2.72 0.30 6.20
N MET A 121 -3.51 -0.49 6.91
CA MET A 121 -3.55 -0.47 8.38
C MET A 121 -2.19 -0.82 9.00
N ALA A 122 -1.51 -1.82 8.47
CA ALA A 122 -0.17 -2.21 8.93
C ALA A 122 0.86 -1.09 8.66
N ALA A 123 0.80 -0.45 7.49
CA ALA A 123 1.67 0.68 7.15
C ALA A 123 1.45 1.88 8.07
N GLU A 124 0.19 2.20 8.41
CA GLU A 124 -0.14 3.26 9.37
C GLU A 124 0.34 2.93 10.79
N ALA A 125 0.22 1.67 11.22
CA ALA A 125 0.74 1.22 12.52
C ALA A 125 2.27 1.32 12.58
N MET A 126 2.96 0.89 11.52
CA MET A 126 4.41 1.06 11.39
C MET A 126 4.83 2.53 11.45
N GLN A 127 4.13 3.42 10.74
CA GLN A 127 4.42 4.85 10.74
C GLN A 127 4.24 5.46 12.13
N SER A 128 3.17 5.06 12.87
CA SER A 128 2.93 5.49 14.25
C SER A 128 4.07 5.05 15.17
N ALA A 129 4.47 3.78 15.09
CA ALA A 129 5.59 3.22 15.85
C ALA A 129 6.91 3.95 15.55
N PHE A 130 7.20 4.18 14.27
CA PHE A 130 8.42 4.88 13.85
C PHE A 130 8.43 6.34 14.33
N SER A 131 7.28 7.03 14.28
CA SER A 131 7.14 8.40 14.78
C SER A 131 7.41 8.48 16.29
N GLU A 132 6.95 7.49 17.06
CA GLU A 132 7.21 7.42 18.50
C GLU A 132 8.69 7.11 18.79
N LEU A 133 9.28 6.16 18.06
CA LEU A 133 10.70 5.85 18.17
C LEU A 133 11.58 7.09 17.91
N LYS A 134 11.21 7.91 16.92
CA LYS A 134 11.89 9.16 16.60
C LYS A 134 11.77 10.22 17.71
N LYS A 135 10.65 10.27 18.43
CA LYS A 135 10.48 11.17 19.60
C LYS A 135 11.34 10.72 20.77
N LEU A 136 11.41 9.41 21.02
CA LEU A 136 12.20 8.83 22.11
C LEU A 136 13.71 8.95 21.85
N LEU A 137 14.14 8.97 20.60
CA LEU A 137 15.53 9.05 20.17
C LEU A 137 15.66 10.10 19.04
N PRO A 138 15.76 11.40 19.39
CA PRO A 138 15.80 12.49 18.39
C PRO A 138 16.96 12.40 17.37
N ASP A 139 18.04 11.71 17.74
CA ASP A 139 19.21 11.51 16.87
C ASP A 139 19.04 10.38 15.84
N ILE A 140 17.91 9.65 15.89
CA ILE A 140 17.59 8.74 14.78
C ILE A 140 17.28 9.59 13.55
N LYS A 141 18.30 9.78 12.74
CA LYS A 141 18.10 10.26 11.36
C LYS A 141 17.36 9.17 10.61
N SER A 142 16.05 9.35 10.41
CA SER A 142 15.37 8.61 9.36
C SER A 142 16.05 9.04 8.06
N LYS A 143 16.97 8.23 7.58
CA LYS A 143 17.55 8.47 6.26
C LYS A 143 16.38 8.38 5.31
N GLN A 144 15.93 9.54 4.80
CA GLN A 144 15.01 9.57 3.68
C GLN A 144 15.63 8.67 2.59
N LYS A 145 14.90 7.62 2.20
CA LYS A 145 15.42 6.64 1.24
C LYS A 145 15.70 7.28 -0.12
N GLY A 146 14.81 8.17 -0.56
CA GLY A 146 14.90 8.87 -1.83
C GLY A 146 13.70 9.77 -2.05
N THR A 147 13.68 10.51 -3.14
CA THR A 147 12.57 11.37 -3.57
C THR A 147 11.87 10.76 -4.77
N LEU A 148 10.56 10.54 -4.67
CA LEU A 148 9.67 10.08 -5.74
C LEU A 148 8.78 11.24 -6.20
N VAL A 149 8.80 11.54 -7.49
CA VAL A 149 7.77 12.34 -8.15
C VAL A 149 6.75 11.39 -8.76
N ILE A 150 5.47 11.51 -8.44
CA ILE A 150 4.44 10.60 -8.94
C ILE A 150 3.24 11.37 -9.52
N GLY A 151 2.64 10.85 -10.57
CA GLY A 151 1.46 11.44 -11.20
C GLY A 151 0.77 10.49 -12.16
N THR A 152 -0.48 10.81 -12.49
CA THR A 152 -1.20 10.16 -13.59
C THR A 152 -0.96 10.96 -14.88
N VAL A 153 -0.61 10.28 -15.96
CA VAL A 153 -0.20 10.92 -17.22
C VAL A 153 -1.31 11.76 -17.84
N GLN A 154 -0.95 12.65 -18.75
CA GLN A 154 -1.85 13.57 -19.43
C GLN A 154 -3.02 12.84 -20.10
N GLY A 155 -4.22 13.40 -19.96
CA GLY A 155 -5.47 12.83 -20.48
C GLY A 155 -6.09 11.75 -19.60
N ASP A 156 -5.42 11.32 -18.53
CA ASP A 156 -5.94 10.34 -17.58
C ASP A 156 -6.30 11.00 -16.24
N ILE A 157 -7.57 10.85 -15.83
CA ILE A 157 -8.12 11.46 -14.62
C ILE A 157 -8.24 10.49 -13.44
N HIS A 158 -7.83 9.23 -13.63
CA HIS A 158 -7.89 8.20 -12.59
C HIS A 158 -6.70 8.33 -11.66
N ASP A 159 -6.94 8.54 -10.38
CA ASP A 159 -5.88 8.78 -9.38
C ASP A 159 -5.92 7.84 -8.16
N LEU A 160 -6.98 7.05 -7.98
CA LEU A 160 -7.12 6.19 -6.80
C LEU A 160 -5.93 5.23 -6.63
N GLY A 161 -5.54 4.53 -7.68
CA GLY A 161 -4.39 3.61 -7.66
C GLY A 161 -3.08 4.34 -7.36
N LYS A 162 -2.87 5.50 -7.98
CA LYS A 162 -1.72 6.37 -7.74
C LYS A 162 -1.64 6.84 -6.28
N ASN A 163 -2.78 7.25 -5.70
CA ASN A 163 -2.83 7.73 -4.31
C ASN A 163 -2.48 6.61 -3.32
N ILE A 164 -2.89 5.36 -3.60
CA ILE A 164 -2.50 4.20 -2.81
C ILE A 164 -0.98 3.97 -2.90
N VAL A 165 -0.40 4.02 -4.10
CA VAL A 165 1.05 3.87 -4.31
C VAL A 165 1.80 4.99 -3.57
N ALA A 166 1.36 6.24 -3.69
CA ALA A 166 1.94 7.39 -3.00
C ALA A 166 1.98 7.18 -1.48
N ALA A 167 0.85 6.79 -0.88
CA ALA A 167 0.76 6.52 0.56
C ALA A 167 1.69 5.38 1.01
N LEU A 168 1.79 4.30 0.23
CA LEU A 168 2.68 3.17 0.54
C LEU A 168 4.16 3.58 0.43
N MET A 169 4.52 4.39 -0.55
CA MET A 169 5.88 4.92 -0.71
C MET A 169 6.26 5.87 0.44
N GLU A 170 5.35 6.79 0.85
CA GLU A 170 5.56 7.65 2.02
C GLU A 170 5.78 6.83 3.29
N ASN A 171 4.91 5.84 3.54
CA ASN A 171 5.02 4.94 4.69
C ASN A 171 6.30 4.09 4.66
N SER A 172 6.88 3.88 3.48
CA SER A 172 8.14 3.16 3.30
C SER A 172 9.39 4.05 3.43
N GLY A 173 9.22 5.36 3.74
CA GLY A 173 10.31 6.29 4.00
C GLY A 173 10.81 7.09 2.79
N TYR A 174 10.02 7.13 1.70
CA TYR A 174 10.29 8.00 0.56
C TYR A 174 9.67 9.39 0.78
N LYS A 175 10.33 10.43 0.28
CA LYS A 175 9.69 11.73 0.10
C LYS A 175 8.89 11.69 -1.19
N VAL A 176 7.57 11.78 -1.10
CA VAL A 176 6.68 11.74 -2.26
C VAL A 176 6.25 13.15 -2.65
N ILE A 177 6.38 13.48 -3.93
CA ILE A 177 5.89 14.69 -4.57
C ILE A 177 4.78 14.26 -5.53
N ASP A 178 3.55 14.36 -5.07
CA ASP A 178 2.38 14.00 -5.86
C ASP A 178 1.97 15.16 -6.78
N LEU A 179 2.05 14.95 -8.09
CA LEU A 179 1.68 15.91 -9.13
C LEU A 179 0.18 15.87 -9.44
N GLY A 180 -0.55 14.91 -8.89
CA GLY A 180 -1.97 14.72 -9.16
C GLY A 180 -2.23 13.91 -10.42
N LYS A 181 -3.23 14.31 -11.18
CA LYS A 181 -3.72 13.64 -12.40
C LYS A 181 -3.67 14.60 -13.60
N ASP A 182 -3.77 14.04 -14.80
CA ASP A 182 -3.71 14.81 -16.06
C ASP A 182 -2.40 15.62 -16.16
N VAL A 183 -1.29 15.00 -15.81
CA VAL A 183 0.02 15.65 -15.70
C VAL A 183 0.75 15.58 -17.01
N SER A 184 1.13 16.74 -17.56
CA SER A 184 1.87 16.79 -18.83
C SER A 184 3.30 16.25 -18.68
N PRO A 185 3.91 15.72 -19.76
CA PRO A 185 5.30 15.27 -19.75
C PRO A 185 6.28 16.36 -19.26
N ASP A 186 6.05 17.61 -19.63
CA ASP A 186 6.90 18.73 -19.22
C ASP A 186 6.80 19.04 -17.72
N ALA A 187 5.61 18.84 -17.13
CA ALA A 187 5.43 19.00 -15.69
C ALA A 187 6.19 17.91 -14.90
N PHE A 188 6.20 16.66 -15.37
CA PHE A 188 7.03 15.59 -14.79
C PHE A 188 8.51 15.93 -14.85
N VAL A 189 9.01 16.36 -16.01
CA VAL A 189 10.42 16.76 -16.17
C VAL A 189 10.77 17.93 -15.23
N LYS A 190 9.94 18.96 -15.20
CA LYS A 190 10.15 20.12 -14.30
C LYS A 190 10.21 19.69 -12.84
N ALA A 191 9.28 18.89 -12.40
CA ALA A 191 9.25 18.40 -11.02
C ALA A 191 10.44 17.50 -10.70
N ALA A 192 10.84 16.60 -11.60
CA ALA A 192 11.99 15.73 -11.41
C ALA A 192 13.29 16.54 -11.22
N ILE A 193 13.45 17.62 -11.97
CA ILE A 193 14.61 18.53 -11.84
C ILE A 193 14.52 19.34 -10.55
N GLU A 194 13.38 19.99 -10.29
CA GLU A 194 13.16 20.88 -9.15
C GLU A 194 13.39 20.17 -7.81
N TYR A 195 12.82 18.97 -7.68
CA TYR A 195 12.91 18.20 -6.43
C TYR A 195 14.09 17.23 -6.40
N LYS A 196 14.95 17.22 -7.44
CA LYS A 196 16.08 16.30 -7.60
C LYS A 196 15.61 14.86 -7.35
N ALA A 197 14.58 14.47 -8.08
CA ALA A 197 13.94 13.17 -7.89
C ALA A 197 14.90 12.01 -8.22
N ASP A 198 14.90 11.02 -7.36
CA ASP A 198 15.57 9.74 -7.60
C ASP A 198 14.70 8.84 -8.47
N LEU A 199 13.38 8.93 -8.26
CA LEU A 199 12.37 8.07 -8.88
C LEU A 199 11.26 8.94 -9.50
N ALA A 200 10.72 8.49 -10.64
CA ALA A 200 9.53 9.04 -11.25
C ALA A 200 8.47 7.93 -11.43
N GLY A 201 7.32 8.06 -10.79
CA GLY A 201 6.18 7.13 -10.87
C GLY A 201 5.13 7.62 -11.87
N LEU A 202 4.91 6.87 -12.93
CA LEU A 202 3.97 7.21 -13.99
C LEU A 202 2.79 6.23 -13.98
N CYS A 203 1.56 6.75 -13.84
CA CYS A 203 0.35 5.93 -13.80
C CYS A 203 -0.52 6.17 -15.04
N SER A 204 -1.05 5.07 -15.64
CA SER A 204 -2.01 5.12 -16.74
C SER A 204 -3.04 4.00 -16.60
N LEU A 205 -4.33 4.34 -16.62
CA LEU A 205 -5.43 3.39 -16.48
C LEU A 205 -6.21 3.15 -17.79
N MET A 206 -6.00 4.00 -18.80
CA MET A 206 -6.70 3.90 -20.08
C MET A 206 -5.74 3.59 -21.22
N THR A 207 -6.15 2.72 -22.15
CA THR A 207 -5.36 2.42 -23.35
C THR A 207 -5.13 3.65 -24.23
N THR A 208 -6.06 4.60 -24.19
CA THR A 208 -5.97 5.88 -24.93
C THR A 208 -4.87 6.81 -24.42
N THR A 209 -4.40 6.61 -23.19
CA THR A 209 -3.34 7.43 -22.57
C THR A 209 -1.97 6.75 -22.56
N LEU A 210 -1.85 5.53 -23.09
CA LEU A 210 -0.56 4.87 -23.26
C LEU A 210 0.46 5.66 -24.10
N PRO A 211 0.08 6.34 -25.21
CA PRO A 211 1.01 7.20 -25.95
C PRO A 211 1.58 8.36 -25.10
N GLU A 212 0.80 8.91 -24.17
CA GLU A 212 1.28 9.94 -23.24
C GLU A 212 2.22 9.39 -22.18
N LEU A 213 2.00 8.14 -21.75
CA LEU A 213 2.95 7.42 -20.90
C LEU A 213 4.31 7.27 -21.59
N GLU A 214 4.32 6.78 -22.83
CA GLU A 214 5.54 6.64 -23.66
C GLU A 214 6.24 7.98 -23.86
N SER A 215 5.48 9.03 -24.25
CA SER A 215 6.00 10.39 -24.40
C SER A 215 6.66 10.91 -23.15
N THR A 216 6.04 10.67 -21.98
CA THR A 216 6.57 11.10 -20.67
C THR A 216 7.86 10.34 -20.32
N VAL A 217 7.91 9.03 -20.55
CA VAL A 217 9.11 8.20 -20.35
C VAL A 217 10.26 8.74 -21.21
N LYS A 218 10.01 9.00 -22.50
CA LYS A 218 11.02 9.51 -23.42
C LYS A 218 11.57 10.85 -22.97
N LYS A 219 10.72 11.82 -22.64
CA LYS A 219 11.14 13.15 -22.18
C LYS A 219 11.92 13.09 -20.86
N LEU A 220 11.49 12.26 -19.90
CA LEU A 220 12.23 12.10 -18.65
C LEU A 220 13.63 11.53 -18.88
N LYS A 221 13.78 10.53 -19.73
CA LYS A 221 15.08 9.94 -20.07
C LYS A 221 16.02 10.93 -20.75
N GLU A 222 15.47 11.76 -21.63
CA GLU A 222 16.27 12.80 -22.33
C GLU A 222 16.69 13.93 -21.39
N ALA A 223 15.77 14.40 -20.52
CA ALA A 223 16.02 15.57 -19.68
C ALA A 223 16.67 15.25 -18.32
N VAL A 224 16.38 14.07 -17.75
CA VAL A 224 16.85 13.64 -16.42
C VAL A 224 17.30 12.18 -16.48
N PRO A 225 18.40 11.85 -17.17
CA PRO A 225 18.86 10.47 -17.35
C PRO A 225 19.14 9.71 -16.04
N SER A 226 19.33 10.44 -14.95
CA SER A 226 19.61 9.88 -13.64
C SER A 226 18.36 9.42 -12.89
N VAL A 227 17.14 9.76 -13.36
CA VAL A 227 15.91 9.35 -12.70
C VAL A 227 15.53 7.93 -13.10
N ASP A 228 15.20 7.07 -12.12
CA ASP A 228 14.63 5.76 -12.42
C ASP A 228 13.12 5.88 -12.55
N ILE A 229 12.59 5.30 -13.63
CA ILE A 229 11.17 5.42 -13.97
C ILE A 229 10.44 4.15 -13.56
N LEU A 230 9.40 4.30 -12.75
CA LEU A 230 8.43 3.29 -12.36
C LEU A 230 7.16 3.51 -13.18
N VAL A 231 6.61 2.46 -13.77
CA VAL A 231 5.35 2.55 -14.53
C VAL A 231 4.33 1.56 -13.99
N GLY A 232 3.05 1.98 -13.93
CA GLY A 232 1.97 1.15 -13.43
C GLY A 232 0.60 1.64 -13.89
N GLY A 233 -0.41 0.82 -13.61
CA GLY A 233 -1.81 1.09 -13.95
C GLY A 233 -2.46 -0.10 -14.64
N ALA A 234 -3.80 -0.10 -14.73
CA ALA A 234 -4.56 -1.27 -15.13
C ALA A 234 -4.29 -1.76 -16.56
N VAL A 235 -3.83 -0.86 -17.44
CA VAL A 235 -3.55 -1.18 -18.87
C VAL A 235 -2.06 -1.37 -19.16
N VAL A 236 -1.20 -1.10 -18.17
CA VAL A 236 0.25 -1.26 -18.31
C VAL A 236 0.63 -2.72 -18.06
N THR A 237 1.44 -3.28 -18.93
CA THR A 237 2.00 -4.64 -18.78
C THR A 237 3.52 -4.57 -18.73
N GLN A 238 4.17 -5.64 -18.28
CA GLN A 238 5.63 -5.72 -18.29
C GLN A 238 6.19 -5.61 -19.70
N ASP A 239 5.52 -6.22 -20.69
CA ASP A 239 5.97 -6.19 -22.09
C ASP A 239 5.90 -4.77 -22.64
N TYR A 240 4.79 -4.05 -22.42
CA TYR A 240 4.67 -2.66 -22.80
C TYR A 240 5.68 -1.75 -22.10
N ALA A 241 5.89 -1.96 -20.81
CA ALA A 241 6.90 -1.22 -20.05
C ALA A 241 8.32 -1.41 -20.63
N ASN A 242 8.65 -2.62 -21.06
CA ASN A 242 9.92 -2.92 -21.74
C ASN A 242 9.99 -2.23 -23.11
N GLU A 243 8.92 -2.27 -23.89
CA GLU A 243 8.82 -1.65 -25.22
C GLU A 243 9.09 -0.14 -25.17
N ILE A 244 8.47 0.57 -24.22
CA ILE A 244 8.69 2.03 -24.03
C ILE A 244 9.99 2.34 -23.30
N GLY A 245 10.76 1.31 -22.94
CA GLY A 245 12.05 1.44 -22.28
C GLY A 245 11.96 1.81 -20.79
N ALA A 246 10.85 1.59 -20.09
CA ALA A 246 10.69 1.78 -18.65
C ALA A 246 10.46 0.42 -17.97
N PRO A 247 11.49 -0.44 -17.82
CA PRO A 247 11.35 -1.85 -17.45
C PRO A 247 10.84 -2.07 -16.02
N ASN A 248 10.83 -1.02 -15.20
CA ASN A 248 10.40 -1.11 -13.79
C ASN A 248 8.86 -1.04 -13.71
N TYR A 249 8.20 -2.10 -14.16
CA TYR A 249 6.76 -2.25 -14.09
C TYR A 249 6.30 -2.61 -12.68
N CYS A 250 5.36 -1.84 -12.15
CA CYS A 250 4.77 -2.03 -10.84
C CYS A 250 3.32 -2.52 -11.01
N LYS A 251 3.09 -3.82 -10.80
CA LYS A 251 1.75 -4.41 -10.88
C LYS A 251 0.81 -3.90 -9.78
N ASP A 252 1.37 -3.45 -8.66
CA ASP A 252 0.67 -2.92 -7.49
C ASP A 252 1.60 -2.04 -6.64
N GLY A 253 1.06 -1.44 -5.58
CA GLY A 253 1.82 -0.55 -4.72
C GLY A 253 2.93 -1.23 -3.91
N ILE A 254 2.77 -2.51 -3.57
CA ILE A 254 3.81 -3.29 -2.87
C ILE A 254 4.98 -3.56 -3.82
N ALA A 255 4.68 -3.91 -5.07
CA ALA A 255 5.72 -4.07 -6.09
C ALA A 255 6.46 -2.75 -6.33
N ALA A 256 5.76 -1.60 -6.31
CA ALA A 256 6.38 -0.29 -6.45
C ALA A 256 7.40 -0.02 -5.34
N VAL A 257 7.07 -0.26 -4.09
CA VAL A 257 7.99 -0.12 -2.95
C VAL A 257 9.19 -1.04 -3.10
N ARG A 258 8.98 -2.32 -3.40
CA ARG A 258 10.06 -3.31 -3.57
C ARG A 258 11.04 -2.93 -4.68
N ILE A 259 10.53 -2.52 -5.83
CA ILE A 259 11.36 -2.10 -6.97
C ILE A 259 12.13 -0.82 -6.63
N ALA A 260 11.47 0.15 -6.00
CA ALA A 260 12.10 1.39 -5.56
C ALA A 260 13.26 1.13 -4.59
N ASP A 261 13.07 0.25 -3.60
CA ASP A 261 14.13 -0.12 -2.65
C ASP A 261 15.34 -0.72 -3.37
N GLN A 262 15.12 -1.64 -4.31
CA GLN A 262 16.19 -2.24 -5.12
C GLN A 262 16.96 -1.22 -5.95
N LEU A 263 16.28 -0.23 -6.55
CA LEU A 263 16.90 0.81 -7.36
C LEU A 263 17.76 1.74 -6.51
N ILE A 264 17.25 2.16 -5.36
CA ILE A 264 17.97 3.05 -4.44
C ILE A 264 19.17 2.34 -3.80
N GLU A 265 19.07 1.06 -3.45
CA GLU A 265 20.21 0.28 -2.95
C GLU A 265 21.35 0.19 -3.98
N LYS A 266 21.01 -0.05 -5.25
CA LYS A 266 22.01 -0.07 -6.35
C LYS A 266 22.74 1.25 -6.55
N ARG A 267 22.07 2.39 -6.28
CA ARG A 267 22.70 3.72 -6.38
C ARG A 267 23.67 4.01 -5.24
N ASN A 268 23.42 3.40 -4.09
CA ASN A 268 24.21 3.62 -2.87
C ASN A 268 25.38 2.62 -2.71
N SER A 269 25.43 1.60 -3.58
CA SER A 269 26.48 0.57 -3.63
C SER A 269 27.58 0.96 -4.59
#